data_fada028f1ede309821445ea61a40fa71
#
_entry.id   fada028f1ede309821445ea61a40fa71
#
_cell.length_a   1.000
_cell.length_b   1.000
_cell.length_c   1.000
_cell.angle_alpha   90.00
_cell.angle_beta   90.00
_cell.angle_gamma   90.00
#
_symmetry.space_group_name_H-M   'P 1'
#
loop_
_entity.id
_entity.type
_entity.pdbx_description
1 polymer ?
#
loop_
_entity_poly.entity_id
_entity_poly.type
_entity_poly.pdbx_seq_one_letter_code
_entity_poly.pdbx_strand_id
1 'polypeptide(L)'
;MTRTDHPAARKRQPVPAPAVSIILGLLVALAVLVCGCAHLRSNRQASLIGCLWYVTPGKQPASLDLNSTELDAIQALKMRVVVLNGPWLGMAAPDGTVDPAENLFAEGDRRHLEFFVDTGAMATWWVQADPAAELARARERIQLVHQRYGRHPSFKGFYVPYETYVMWGTQRELTRTLYREVATACKEFAPTKPVMISPFFILDDQHVLGDFRWATPAEYAEFWSRVLRDSAVDIVALQDRGEHLSYYTDEECAPFFAAMKRACDATGKHLWANVETGELAVNSPADYIAKFGHKTHVNDPRTQPYWRGVSGEKLAAKLRFVRAYTPTAITWGYREFIRPASGRGSTNLYHEYQGALIQPHPVFQSTK
;
A
#
# COMPACT_ATOMS: atom_id res chain seq x y z
N MET A 1 56.51 -64.45 33.16
CA MET A 1 57.31 -63.28 32.81
C MET A 1 56.68 -62.66 31.54
N THR A 2 55.76 -61.74 31.73
CA THR A 2 55.10 -61.04 30.66
C THR A 2 55.30 -59.53 30.86
N ARG A 3 56.02 -58.96 29.97
CA ARG A 3 56.36 -57.53 29.92
C ARG A 3 55.20 -56.77 29.34
N THR A 4 54.64 -55.83 30.04
CA THR A 4 53.61 -54.93 29.61
C THR A 4 54.29 -53.64 29.13
N ASP A 5 54.22 -53.31 27.80
CA ASP A 5 54.67 -52.07 27.24
C ASP A 5 53.60 -50.96 27.40
N HIS A 6 53.98 -49.87 28.04
CA HIS A 6 53.15 -48.66 28.15
C HIS A 6 53.40 -47.77 26.90
N PRO A 7 52.35 -47.28 26.26
CA PRO A 7 52.53 -46.32 25.16
C PRO A 7 52.88 -44.93 25.70
N ALA A 8 53.91 -44.31 25.11
CA ALA A 8 54.38 -42.99 25.44
C ALA A 8 53.38 -41.89 25.09
N ALA A 9 53.11 -41.00 26.05
CA ALA A 9 52.25 -39.83 25.89
C ALA A 9 52.87 -38.86 24.88
N ARG A 10 52.15 -38.63 23.76
CA ARG A 10 52.45 -37.59 22.79
C ARG A 10 52.25 -36.20 23.42
N LYS A 11 53.29 -35.43 23.61
CA LYS A 11 53.24 -33.99 23.97
C LYS A 11 52.55 -33.20 22.83
N ARG A 12 51.41 -32.59 23.12
CA ARG A 12 50.76 -31.63 22.23
C ARG A 12 51.66 -30.39 22.15
N GLN A 13 52.07 -30.02 20.95
CA GLN A 13 52.72 -28.72 20.71
C GLN A 13 51.71 -27.57 20.85
N PRO A 14 52.02 -26.47 21.50
CA PRO A 14 51.13 -25.32 21.60
C PRO A 14 50.98 -24.67 20.21
N VAL A 15 49.72 -24.40 19.83
CA VAL A 15 49.39 -23.66 18.61
C VAL A 15 49.89 -22.23 18.76
N PRO A 16 50.60 -21.66 17.76
CA PRO A 16 51.17 -20.32 17.87
C PRO A 16 50.09 -19.22 18.02
N ALA A 17 50.27 -18.38 19.05
CA ALA A 17 49.37 -17.32 19.46
C ALA A 17 48.91 -16.28 18.40
N PRO A 18 49.64 -16.00 17.28
CA PRO A 18 49.23 -15.01 16.30
C PRO A 18 47.99 -15.41 15.47
N ALA A 19 47.72 -16.71 15.28
CA ALA A 19 46.58 -17.14 14.47
C ALA A 19 45.20 -16.86 15.15
N VAL A 20 45.15 -16.91 16.46
CA VAL A 20 43.90 -16.68 17.24
C VAL A 20 43.51 -15.17 17.19
N SER A 21 44.52 -14.29 17.26
CA SER A 21 44.27 -12.83 17.23
C SER A 21 43.78 -12.35 15.85
N ILE A 22 44.24 -12.93 14.75
CA ILE A 22 43.81 -12.60 13.40
C ILE A 22 42.35 -13.05 13.17
N ILE A 23 41.99 -14.25 13.64
CA ILE A 23 40.62 -14.78 13.52
C ILE A 23 39.65 -13.94 14.34
N LEU A 24 40.00 -13.53 15.55
CA LEU A 24 39.16 -12.68 16.41
C LEU A 24 38.98 -11.30 15.79
N GLY A 25 40.00 -10.71 15.21
CA GLY A 25 39.95 -9.43 14.49
C GLY A 25 39.01 -9.49 13.27
N LEU A 26 39.08 -10.58 12.48
CA LEU A 26 38.20 -10.79 11.33
C LEU A 26 36.74 -10.99 11.73
N LEU A 27 36.47 -11.70 12.84
CA LEU A 27 35.09 -11.89 13.35
C LEU A 27 34.50 -10.58 13.87
N VAL A 28 35.28 -9.75 14.56
CA VAL A 28 34.84 -8.42 15.01
C VAL A 28 34.60 -7.48 13.81
N ALA A 29 35.46 -7.48 12.82
CA ALA A 29 35.28 -6.68 11.59
C ALA A 29 34.03 -7.13 10.81
N LEU A 30 33.77 -8.42 10.72
CA LEU A 30 32.57 -8.97 10.09
C LEU A 30 31.29 -8.62 10.88
N ALA A 31 31.34 -8.68 12.21
CA ALA A 31 30.22 -8.28 13.08
C ALA A 31 29.92 -6.78 12.93
N VAL A 32 30.92 -5.91 12.89
CA VAL A 32 30.76 -4.47 12.68
C VAL A 32 30.22 -4.18 11.28
N LEU A 33 30.68 -4.88 10.25
CA LEU A 33 30.14 -4.78 8.90
C LEU A 33 28.67 -5.22 8.82
N VAL A 34 28.32 -6.34 9.44
CA VAL A 34 26.95 -6.86 9.46
C VAL A 34 26.05 -5.93 10.27
N CYS A 35 26.47 -5.47 11.46
CA CYS A 35 25.72 -4.50 12.26
C CYS A 35 25.61 -3.14 11.55
N GLY A 36 26.69 -2.65 10.91
CA GLY A 36 26.67 -1.42 10.12
C GLY A 36 25.72 -1.52 8.94
N CYS A 37 25.71 -2.64 8.21
CA CYS A 37 24.79 -2.88 7.11
C CYS A 37 23.34 -3.02 7.58
N ALA A 38 23.10 -3.64 8.75
CA ALA A 38 21.75 -3.73 9.35
C ALA A 38 21.26 -2.34 9.78
N HIS A 39 22.11 -1.51 10.37
CA HIS A 39 21.77 -0.15 10.79
C HIS A 39 21.49 0.78 9.60
N LEU A 40 22.29 0.67 8.53
CA LEU A 40 22.05 1.39 7.27
C LEU A 40 20.75 0.94 6.56
N ARG A 41 20.36 -0.32 6.71
CA ARG A 41 19.07 -0.82 6.20
C ARG A 41 17.88 -0.30 7.01
N SER A 42 18.01 -0.12 8.33
CA SER A 42 16.93 0.30 9.21
C SER A 42 16.49 1.77 8.99
N ASN A 43 17.37 2.62 8.45
CA ASN A 43 17.08 4.04 8.19
C ASN A 43 16.51 4.33 6.80
N ARG A 44 16.44 3.34 5.90
CA ARG A 44 15.84 3.56 4.57
C ARG A 44 14.33 3.49 4.66
N GLN A 45 13.66 4.45 4.02
CA GLN A 45 12.20 4.47 3.85
C GLN A 45 11.80 3.75 2.57
N ALA A 46 10.56 3.26 2.49
CA ALA A 46 9.94 2.92 1.22
C ALA A 46 9.76 4.21 0.40
N SER A 47 9.86 4.09 -0.92
CA SER A 47 9.59 5.22 -1.81
C SER A 47 8.09 5.43 -1.93
N LEU A 48 7.58 6.58 -1.49
CA LEU A 48 6.19 7.00 -1.74
C LEU A 48 6.11 7.52 -3.16
N ILE A 49 5.61 6.68 -4.09
CA ILE A 49 5.64 6.98 -5.52
C ILE A 49 4.32 7.49 -6.08
N GLY A 50 3.25 7.51 -5.30
CA GLY A 50 1.94 7.91 -5.81
C GLY A 50 0.86 8.02 -4.76
N CYS A 51 -0.31 8.42 -5.23
CA CYS A 51 -1.51 8.56 -4.41
C CYS A 51 -2.75 8.03 -5.13
N LEU A 52 -3.77 7.68 -4.34
CA LEU A 52 -5.12 7.42 -4.81
C LEU A 52 -5.90 8.74 -4.81
N TRP A 53 -6.64 8.99 -5.88
CA TRP A 53 -7.48 10.16 -6.03
C TRP A 53 -8.90 9.77 -6.44
N TYR A 54 -9.86 10.08 -5.60
CA TYR A 54 -11.26 9.94 -5.96
C TYR A 54 -11.67 11.14 -6.82
N VAL A 55 -11.63 10.96 -8.13
CA VAL A 55 -11.88 12.01 -9.11
C VAL A 55 -13.36 12.40 -9.14
N THR A 56 -13.62 13.67 -9.08
CA THR A 56 -14.98 14.24 -9.15
C THR A 56 -15.05 15.35 -10.21
N PRO A 57 -16.27 15.69 -10.68
CA PRO A 57 -16.47 16.87 -11.49
C PRO A 57 -15.87 18.13 -10.83
N GLY A 58 -15.18 18.94 -11.61
CA GLY A 58 -14.65 20.22 -11.17
C GLY A 58 -15.75 21.29 -11.07
N LYS A 59 -15.35 22.46 -10.57
CA LYS A 59 -16.26 23.61 -10.43
C LYS A 59 -16.63 24.27 -11.78
N GLN A 60 -15.77 24.12 -12.79
CA GLN A 60 -16.01 24.61 -14.12
C GLN A 60 -16.69 23.54 -14.98
N PRO A 61 -17.54 23.92 -15.95
CA PRO A 61 -18.11 22.99 -16.91
C PRO A 61 -17.02 22.15 -17.58
N ALA A 62 -17.24 20.87 -17.78
CA ALA A 62 -16.32 19.94 -18.42
C ALA A 62 -14.90 19.88 -17.81
N SER A 63 -14.77 20.09 -16.51
CA SER A 63 -13.51 19.96 -15.78
C SER A 63 -13.58 18.89 -14.70
N LEU A 64 -12.39 18.39 -14.30
CA LEU A 64 -12.22 17.50 -13.15
C LEU A 64 -11.55 18.25 -12.01
N ASP A 65 -11.77 17.79 -10.79
CA ASP A 65 -11.10 18.34 -9.59
C ASP A 65 -9.60 18.00 -9.53
N LEU A 66 -9.17 16.97 -10.26
CA LEU A 66 -7.77 16.69 -10.54
C LEU A 66 -7.35 17.43 -11.81
N ASN A 67 -6.66 18.54 -11.65
CA ASN A 67 -6.24 19.46 -12.72
C ASN A 67 -4.73 19.69 -12.71
N SER A 68 -4.22 20.53 -13.60
CA SER A 68 -2.79 20.84 -13.74
C SER A 68 -2.13 21.28 -12.44
N THR A 69 -2.78 22.13 -11.64
CA THR A 69 -2.26 22.60 -10.35
C THR A 69 -2.09 21.45 -9.35
N GLU A 70 -3.08 20.55 -9.29
CA GLU A 70 -3.02 19.38 -8.41
C GLU A 70 -1.95 18.38 -8.88
N LEU A 71 -1.81 18.19 -10.18
CA LEU A 71 -0.75 17.34 -10.74
C LEU A 71 0.65 17.91 -10.44
N ASP A 72 0.82 19.23 -10.51
CA ASP A 72 2.08 19.89 -10.13
C ASP A 72 2.40 19.68 -8.64
N ALA A 73 1.39 19.79 -7.76
CA ALA A 73 1.55 19.54 -6.34
C ALA A 73 1.93 18.06 -6.03
N ILE A 74 1.33 17.10 -6.74
CA ILE A 74 1.67 15.68 -6.64
C ILE A 74 3.12 15.45 -7.06
N GLN A 75 3.55 16.01 -8.19
CA GLN A 75 4.93 15.87 -8.67
C GLN A 75 5.97 16.54 -7.78
N ALA A 76 5.62 17.66 -7.13
CA ALA A 76 6.48 18.33 -6.17
C ALA A 76 6.81 17.42 -4.94
N LEU A 77 5.92 16.45 -4.62
CA LEU A 77 6.18 15.38 -3.65
C LEU A 77 6.95 14.17 -4.23
N LYS A 78 7.46 14.28 -5.47
CA LYS A 78 8.13 13.20 -6.20
C LYS A 78 7.25 11.97 -6.47
N MET A 79 5.95 12.15 -6.43
CA MET A 79 5.00 11.13 -6.84
C MET A 79 4.82 11.15 -8.36
N ARG A 80 4.72 9.98 -8.98
CA ARG A 80 4.48 9.82 -10.41
C ARG A 80 3.27 8.93 -10.72
N VAL A 81 2.80 8.16 -9.74
CA VAL A 81 1.64 7.26 -9.88
C VAL A 81 0.40 7.94 -9.31
N VAL A 82 -0.69 7.93 -10.06
CA VAL A 82 -2.00 8.35 -9.56
C VAL A 82 -3.02 7.27 -9.85
N VAL A 83 -3.65 6.74 -8.81
CA VAL A 83 -4.76 5.81 -8.94
C VAL A 83 -6.04 6.63 -9.07
N LEU A 84 -6.64 6.61 -10.25
CA LEU A 84 -7.85 7.36 -10.58
C LEU A 84 -9.07 6.50 -10.24
N ASN A 85 -9.78 6.86 -9.18
CA ASN A 85 -10.99 6.20 -8.74
C ASN A 85 -12.20 7.15 -8.85
N GLY A 86 -13.42 6.62 -8.99
CA GLY A 86 -14.66 7.41 -8.99
C GLY A 86 -15.47 7.39 -10.29
N PRO A 87 -16.67 7.99 -10.29
CA PRO A 87 -17.65 7.89 -11.38
C PRO A 87 -17.43 8.87 -12.55
N TRP A 88 -16.23 9.43 -12.69
CA TRP A 88 -15.90 10.50 -13.65
C TRP A 88 -15.78 10.05 -15.12
N LEU A 89 -15.61 8.74 -15.35
CA LEU A 89 -15.49 8.19 -16.70
C LEU A 89 -16.84 8.23 -17.43
N GLY A 90 -16.79 8.68 -18.68
CA GLY A 90 -17.98 8.81 -19.52
C GLY A 90 -18.80 10.07 -19.27
N MET A 91 -18.31 10.97 -18.43
CA MET A 91 -18.90 12.31 -18.28
C MET A 91 -18.55 13.13 -19.54
N ALA A 92 -19.45 13.15 -20.52
CA ALA A 92 -19.37 14.14 -21.57
C ALA A 92 -19.59 15.55 -21.00
N ALA A 93 -18.96 16.56 -21.61
CA ALA A 93 -19.39 17.92 -21.37
C ALA A 93 -20.91 18.04 -21.65
N PRO A 94 -21.62 18.97 -20.99
CA PRO A 94 -23.03 19.18 -21.24
C PRO A 94 -23.39 19.43 -22.72
N ASP A 95 -22.44 19.93 -23.49
CA ASP A 95 -22.54 20.17 -24.93
C ASP A 95 -22.02 19.00 -25.80
N GLY A 96 -21.53 17.93 -25.17
CA GLY A 96 -21.02 16.74 -25.86
C GLY A 96 -19.67 16.91 -26.56
N THR A 97 -19.02 18.07 -26.46
CA THR A 97 -17.85 18.43 -27.27
C THR A 97 -16.50 18.13 -26.64
N VAL A 98 -16.42 18.05 -25.30
CA VAL A 98 -15.16 17.86 -24.56
C VAL A 98 -15.25 16.66 -23.62
N ASP A 99 -14.28 15.78 -23.72
CA ASP A 99 -14.04 14.73 -22.71
C ASP A 99 -13.01 15.27 -21.69
N PRO A 100 -13.43 15.63 -20.46
CA PRO A 100 -12.50 16.17 -19.48
C PRO A 100 -11.39 15.18 -19.08
N ALA A 101 -11.63 13.88 -19.23
CA ALA A 101 -10.62 12.87 -18.96
C ALA A 101 -9.54 12.84 -20.03
N GLU A 102 -9.86 13.14 -21.29
CA GLU A 102 -8.87 13.27 -22.36
C GLU A 102 -7.80 14.30 -22.02
N ASN A 103 -8.22 15.47 -21.52
CA ASN A 103 -7.29 16.51 -21.08
C ASN A 103 -6.42 16.02 -19.90
N LEU A 104 -6.99 15.27 -18.95
CA LEU A 104 -6.25 14.71 -17.83
C LEU A 104 -5.16 13.74 -18.32
N PHE A 105 -5.47 12.85 -19.25
CA PHE A 105 -4.49 11.92 -19.84
C PHE A 105 -3.40 12.66 -20.63
N ALA A 106 -3.76 13.65 -21.43
CA ALA A 106 -2.80 14.49 -22.15
C ALA A 106 -1.85 15.25 -21.20
N GLU A 107 -2.37 15.76 -20.07
CA GLU A 107 -1.57 16.36 -19.02
C GLU A 107 -0.63 15.32 -18.35
N GLY A 108 -1.13 14.10 -18.11
CA GLY A 108 -0.34 12.99 -17.61
C GLY A 108 0.81 12.61 -18.54
N ASP A 109 0.56 12.52 -19.83
CA ASP A 109 1.58 12.25 -20.85
C ASP A 109 2.70 13.30 -20.83
N ARG A 110 2.33 14.58 -20.82
CA ARG A 110 3.28 15.71 -20.77
C ARG A 110 4.16 15.69 -19.52
N ARG A 111 3.61 15.21 -18.40
CA ARG A 111 4.27 15.15 -17.09
C ARG A 111 4.94 13.81 -16.83
N HIS A 112 4.84 12.83 -17.72
CA HIS A 112 5.31 11.45 -17.52
C HIS A 112 4.71 10.81 -16.25
N LEU A 113 3.43 11.09 -15.99
CA LEU A 113 2.68 10.44 -14.92
C LEU A 113 2.18 9.06 -15.36
N GLU A 114 1.89 8.21 -14.37
CA GLU A 114 1.40 6.85 -14.55
C GLU A 114 0.01 6.74 -13.90
N PHE A 115 -1.04 6.61 -14.70
CA PHE A 115 -2.42 6.48 -14.23
C PHE A 115 -2.87 5.03 -14.18
N PHE A 116 -3.27 4.57 -13.00
CA PHE A 116 -4.08 3.37 -12.83
C PHE A 116 -5.54 3.77 -12.76
N VAL A 117 -6.38 3.19 -13.59
CA VAL A 117 -7.79 3.59 -13.70
C VAL A 117 -8.68 2.52 -13.11
N ASP A 118 -9.65 2.89 -12.29
CA ASP A 118 -10.56 1.96 -11.67
C ASP A 118 -11.44 1.24 -12.70
N THR A 119 -11.75 -0.03 -12.41
CA THR A 119 -12.63 -0.86 -13.24
C THR A 119 -14.11 -0.68 -12.89
N GLY A 120 -14.41 0.19 -11.93
CA GLY A 120 -15.76 0.40 -11.40
C GLY A 120 -16.21 -0.73 -10.47
N ALA A 121 -17.00 -0.36 -9.49
CA ALA A 121 -17.73 -1.27 -8.62
C ALA A 121 -19.10 -0.66 -8.30
N MET A 122 -20.11 -1.48 -8.02
CA MET A 122 -21.36 -0.97 -7.49
C MET A 122 -21.18 -0.60 -6.03
N ALA A 123 -21.88 0.45 -5.57
CA ALA A 123 -21.78 0.90 -4.18
C ALA A 123 -22.20 -0.16 -3.14
N THR A 124 -22.93 -1.17 -3.58
CA THR A 124 -23.47 -2.25 -2.74
C THR A 124 -22.73 -3.59 -2.91
N TRP A 125 -21.61 -3.64 -3.64
CA TRP A 125 -20.93 -4.90 -3.98
C TRP A 125 -20.60 -5.77 -2.76
N TRP A 126 -20.31 -5.15 -1.64
CA TRP A 126 -19.92 -5.85 -0.40
C TRP A 126 -21.11 -6.31 0.45
N VAL A 127 -22.35 -5.84 0.15
CA VAL A 127 -23.59 -6.19 0.88
C VAL A 127 -24.48 -7.12 0.07
N GLN A 128 -24.65 -6.82 -1.21
CA GLN A 128 -25.60 -7.47 -2.11
C GLN A 128 -25.00 -7.73 -3.48
N ALA A 129 -23.73 -8.18 -3.52
CA ALA A 129 -23.06 -8.37 -4.78
C ALA A 129 -23.76 -9.42 -5.64
N ASP A 130 -24.13 -9.01 -6.84
CA ASP A 130 -24.39 -9.88 -7.98
C ASP A 130 -23.10 -9.97 -8.80
N PRO A 131 -22.38 -11.10 -8.75
CA PRO A 131 -21.11 -11.23 -9.47
C PRO A 131 -21.25 -11.02 -10.99
N ALA A 132 -22.37 -11.40 -11.57
CA ALA A 132 -22.60 -11.24 -13.00
C ALA A 132 -22.78 -9.77 -13.38
N ALA A 133 -23.57 -9.04 -12.60
CA ALA A 133 -23.77 -7.60 -12.80
C ALA A 133 -22.49 -6.80 -12.55
N GLU A 134 -21.73 -7.13 -11.50
CA GLU A 134 -20.43 -6.51 -11.22
C GLU A 134 -19.44 -6.75 -12.38
N LEU A 135 -19.34 -7.99 -12.87
CA LEU A 135 -18.46 -8.31 -13.98
C LEU A 135 -18.88 -7.61 -15.26
N ALA A 136 -20.17 -7.59 -15.59
CA ALA A 136 -20.68 -6.90 -16.78
C ALA A 136 -20.31 -5.42 -16.76
N ARG A 137 -20.54 -4.74 -15.62
CA ARG A 137 -20.19 -3.34 -15.37
C ARG A 137 -18.67 -3.10 -15.50
N ALA A 138 -17.88 -3.96 -14.86
CA ALA A 138 -16.43 -3.85 -14.93
C ALA A 138 -15.92 -4.00 -16.38
N ARG A 139 -16.43 -4.97 -17.13
CA ARG A 139 -16.07 -5.19 -18.55
C ARG A 139 -16.40 -3.99 -19.42
N GLU A 140 -17.61 -3.43 -19.26
CA GLU A 140 -18.01 -2.21 -19.98
C GLU A 140 -17.04 -1.05 -19.71
N ARG A 141 -16.70 -0.84 -18.43
CA ARG A 141 -15.78 0.23 -18.04
C ARG A 141 -14.36 0.00 -18.51
N ILE A 142 -13.82 -1.22 -18.39
CA ILE A 142 -12.51 -1.62 -18.90
C ILE A 142 -12.42 -1.38 -20.41
N GLN A 143 -13.43 -1.80 -21.16
CA GLN A 143 -13.51 -1.58 -22.60
C GLN A 143 -13.52 -0.09 -22.94
N LEU A 144 -14.34 0.71 -22.25
CA LEU A 144 -14.43 2.17 -22.42
C LEU A 144 -13.07 2.85 -22.17
N VAL A 145 -12.43 2.54 -21.05
CA VAL A 145 -11.11 3.08 -20.70
C VAL A 145 -10.07 2.74 -21.75
N HIS A 146 -10.02 1.45 -22.16
CA HIS A 146 -9.05 1.01 -23.18
C HIS A 146 -9.28 1.68 -24.53
N GLN A 147 -10.52 1.77 -24.98
CA GLN A 147 -10.87 2.37 -26.27
C GLN A 147 -10.54 3.87 -26.31
N ARG A 148 -10.85 4.60 -25.23
CA ARG A 148 -10.65 6.06 -25.20
C ARG A 148 -9.22 6.44 -24.87
N TYR A 149 -8.64 5.83 -23.83
CA TYR A 149 -7.38 6.29 -23.24
C TYR A 149 -6.22 5.32 -23.41
N GLY A 150 -6.44 4.13 -24.00
CA GLY A 150 -5.41 3.09 -24.19
C GLY A 150 -4.18 3.54 -24.99
N ARG A 151 -4.33 4.59 -25.82
CA ARG A 151 -3.25 5.19 -26.61
C ARG A 151 -2.29 6.09 -25.80
N HIS A 152 -2.73 6.58 -24.63
CA HIS A 152 -1.93 7.49 -23.81
C HIS A 152 -0.80 6.76 -23.11
N PRO A 153 0.47 7.21 -23.21
CA PRO A 153 1.57 6.70 -22.42
C PRO A 153 1.33 6.72 -20.90
N SER A 154 0.59 7.72 -20.43
CA SER A 154 0.20 7.86 -19.02
C SER A 154 -0.79 6.78 -18.55
N PHE A 155 -1.56 6.15 -19.47
CA PHE A 155 -2.39 5.00 -19.07
C PHE A 155 -1.51 3.79 -18.71
N LYS A 156 -1.24 3.62 -17.42
CA LYS A 156 -0.35 2.57 -16.91
C LYS A 156 -1.04 1.24 -16.79
N GLY A 157 -2.24 1.20 -16.21
CA GLY A 157 -2.94 -0.04 -15.89
C GLY A 157 -4.31 0.16 -15.28
N PHE A 158 -4.85 -0.91 -14.72
CA PHE A 158 -6.16 -0.91 -14.09
C PHE A 158 -6.04 -1.05 -12.57
N TYR A 159 -6.98 -0.42 -11.87
CA TYR A 159 -7.21 -0.60 -10.45
C TYR A 159 -8.56 -1.27 -10.23
N VAL A 160 -8.57 -2.42 -9.55
CA VAL A 160 -9.79 -3.15 -9.19
C VAL A 160 -10.23 -2.65 -7.81
N PRO A 161 -11.33 -1.89 -7.70
CA PRO A 161 -11.66 -1.10 -6.52
C PRO A 161 -12.43 -1.88 -5.44
N TYR A 162 -12.40 -3.21 -5.45
CA TYR A 162 -12.97 -4.04 -4.39
C TYR A 162 -12.00 -4.07 -3.21
N GLU A 163 -11.99 -3.00 -2.41
CA GLU A 163 -11.17 -2.95 -1.20
C GLU A 163 -11.79 -3.86 -0.14
N THR A 164 -11.09 -4.92 0.21
CA THR A 164 -11.63 -5.94 1.10
C THR A 164 -10.56 -6.54 2.02
N TYR A 165 -11.04 -7.20 3.06
CA TYR A 165 -10.29 -8.04 3.98
C TYR A 165 -10.66 -9.51 3.77
N VAL A 166 -10.27 -10.40 4.70
CA VAL A 166 -10.66 -11.82 4.64
C VAL A 166 -12.15 -11.97 4.83
N MET A 167 -12.82 -12.47 3.81
CA MET A 167 -14.24 -12.80 3.83
C MET A 167 -14.46 -14.28 4.18
N TRP A 168 -15.65 -14.58 4.69
CA TRP A 168 -16.04 -15.91 5.15
C TRP A 168 -17.24 -16.44 4.38
N GLY A 169 -17.43 -17.76 4.38
CA GLY A 169 -18.57 -18.40 3.74
C GLY A 169 -18.68 -18.07 2.25
N THR A 170 -19.89 -17.76 1.80
CA THR A 170 -20.20 -17.43 0.40
C THR A 170 -19.50 -16.16 -0.08
N GLN A 171 -19.28 -15.19 0.80
CA GLN A 171 -18.56 -13.95 0.46
C GLN A 171 -17.09 -14.20 0.11
N ARG A 172 -16.46 -15.25 0.64
CA ARG A 172 -15.12 -15.66 0.25
C ARG A 172 -15.05 -16.02 -1.22
N GLU A 173 -15.96 -16.85 -1.69
CA GLU A 173 -15.99 -17.30 -3.09
C GLU A 173 -16.40 -16.17 -4.05
N LEU A 174 -17.30 -15.31 -3.62
CA LEU A 174 -17.64 -14.09 -4.34
C LEU A 174 -16.40 -13.22 -4.57
N THR A 175 -15.66 -12.91 -3.50
CA THR A 175 -14.45 -12.09 -3.58
C THR A 175 -13.42 -12.71 -4.53
N ARG A 176 -13.17 -14.01 -4.43
CA ARG A 176 -12.26 -14.73 -5.34
C ARG A 176 -12.72 -14.62 -6.78
N THR A 177 -14.00 -14.82 -7.03
CA THR A 177 -14.59 -14.74 -8.37
C THR A 177 -14.45 -13.34 -8.95
N LEU A 178 -14.78 -12.30 -8.20
CA LEU A 178 -14.66 -10.91 -8.66
C LEU A 178 -13.22 -10.56 -9.03
N TYR A 179 -12.25 -10.84 -8.15
CA TYR A 179 -10.85 -10.54 -8.49
C TYR A 179 -10.35 -11.34 -9.69
N ARG A 180 -10.71 -12.64 -9.80
CA ARG A 180 -10.31 -13.47 -10.93
C ARG A 180 -10.90 -12.94 -12.24
N GLU A 181 -12.21 -12.78 -12.31
CA GLU A 181 -12.92 -12.44 -13.55
C GLU A 181 -12.62 -11.01 -14.01
N VAL A 182 -12.60 -10.03 -13.06
CA VAL A 182 -12.31 -8.64 -13.43
C VAL A 182 -10.86 -8.47 -13.85
N ALA A 183 -9.90 -9.08 -13.13
CA ALA A 183 -8.50 -9.03 -13.56
C ALA A 183 -8.26 -9.73 -14.90
N THR A 184 -8.96 -10.83 -15.16
CA THR A 184 -8.93 -11.52 -16.46
C THR A 184 -9.47 -10.60 -17.56
N ALA A 185 -10.61 -9.93 -17.34
CA ALA A 185 -11.17 -8.98 -18.30
C ALA A 185 -10.18 -7.83 -18.60
N CYS A 186 -9.46 -7.32 -17.60
CA CYS A 186 -8.40 -6.32 -17.84
C CYS A 186 -7.34 -6.84 -18.82
N LYS A 187 -6.91 -8.10 -18.65
CA LYS A 187 -5.89 -8.71 -19.53
C LYS A 187 -6.41 -9.06 -20.92
N GLU A 188 -7.69 -9.36 -21.08
CA GLU A 188 -8.30 -9.57 -22.39
C GLU A 188 -8.25 -8.30 -23.25
N PHE A 189 -8.55 -7.13 -22.67
CA PHE A 189 -8.52 -5.85 -23.39
C PHE A 189 -7.12 -5.25 -23.48
N ALA A 190 -6.29 -5.40 -22.46
CA ALA A 190 -4.95 -4.80 -22.40
C ALA A 190 -3.93 -5.77 -21.78
N PRO A 191 -3.44 -6.79 -22.51
CA PRO A 191 -2.63 -7.89 -21.97
C PRO A 191 -1.37 -7.46 -21.25
N THR A 192 -0.75 -6.37 -21.69
CA THR A 192 0.53 -5.85 -21.12
C THR A 192 0.35 -4.89 -19.97
N LYS A 193 -0.87 -4.42 -19.72
CA LYS A 193 -1.12 -3.43 -18.64
C LYS A 193 -1.27 -4.15 -17.31
N PRO A 194 -0.59 -3.68 -16.24
CA PRO A 194 -0.73 -4.27 -14.91
C PRO A 194 -2.10 -4.00 -14.31
N VAL A 195 -2.52 -4.93 -13.45
CA VAL A 195 -3.75 -4.86 -12.64
C VAL A 195 -3.37 -4.75 -11.18
N MET A 196 -3.86 -3.70 -10.52
CA MET A 196 -3.61 -3.39 -9.12
C MET A 196 -4.86 -3.61 -8.27
N ILE A 197 -4.68 -4.10 -7.04
CA ILE A 197 -5.70 -4.14 -5.98
C ILE A 197 -5.16 -3.49 -4.72
N SER A 198 -6.05 -3.01 -3.83
CA SER A 198 -5.65 -2.43 -2.54
C SER A 198 -6.47 -3.02 -1.39
N PRO A 199 -6.18 -4.26 -0.97
CA PRO A 199 -6.83 -4.88 0.16
C PRO A 199 -6.32 -4.30 1.49
N PHE A 200 -7.09 -4.56 2.56
CA PHE A 200 -6.70 -4.23 3.92
C PHE A 200 -6.77 -5.44 4.84
N PHE A 201 -6.35 -5.30 6.07
CA PHE A 201 -6.54 -6.29 7.13
C PHE A 201 -7.32 -5.66 8.27
N ILE A 202 -8.00 -6.50 9.05
CA ILE A 202 -8.65 -6.10 10.29
C ILE A 202 -8.00 -6.88 11.43
N LEU A 203 -7.55 -6.14 12.42
CA LEU A 203 -7.07 -6.66 13.69
C LEU A 203 -8.04 -6.17 14.77
N ASP A 204 -8.70 -7.09 15.48
CA ASP A 204 -9.72 -6.78 16.49
C ASP A 204 -9.66 -7.75 17.67
N ASP A 205 -8.45 -7.97 18.20
CA ASP A 205 -8.20 -8.83 19.36
C ASP A 205 -8.83 -8.28 20.65
N GLN A 206 -9.16 -7.00 20.69
CA GLN A 206 -9.83 -6.32 21.80
C GLN A 206 -11.36 -6.25 21.63
N HIS A 207 -11.92 -6.89 20.59
CA HIS A 207 -13.37 -6.90 20.30
C HIS A 207 -14.01 -5.52 20.24
N VAL A 208 -13.28 -4.52 19.72
CA VAL A 208 -13.78 -3.14 19.54
C VAL A 208 -14.97 -3.13 18.57
N LEU A 209 -14.92 -3.97 17.54
CA LEU A 209 -15.97 -4.15 16.55
C LEU A 209 -17.06 -5.14 16.99
N GLY A 210 -17.08 -5.55 18.27
CA GLY A 210 -18.03 -6.48 18.85
C GLY A 210 -17.76 -7.93 18.43
N ASP A 211 -18.80 -8.68 18.02
CA ASP A 211 -18.67 -10.10 17.61
C ASP A 211 -18.12 -10.27 16.20
N PHE A 212 -17.40 -9.27 15.68
CA PHE A 212 -16.79 -9.34 14.37
C PHE A 212 -15.72 -10.42 14.32
N ARG A 213 -15.80 -11.32 13.33
CA ARG A 213 -14.76 -12.32 13.08
C ARG A 213 -13.64 -11.70 12.26
N TRP A 214 -12.50 -11.50 12.86
CA TRP A 214 -11.26 -11.12 12.17
C TRP A 214 -10.39 -12.35 11.86
N ALA A 215 -9.51 -12.22 10.89
CA ALA A 215 -8.62 -13.31 10.48
C ALA A 215 -7.29 -13.22 11.20
N THR A 216 -6.78 -14.36 11.66
CA THR A 216 -5.37 -14.49 12.08
C THR A 216 -4.44 -14.23 10.89
N PRO A 217 -3.18 -13.86 11.11
CA PRO A 217 -2.20 -13.71 10.03
C PRO A 217 -2.02 -14.96 9.16
N ALA A 218 -2.23 -16.17 9.73
CA ALA A 218 -2.18 -17.42 8.99
C ALA A 218 -3.39 -17.59 8.04
N GLU A 219 -4.61 -17.36 8.53
CA GLU A 219 -5.83 -17.36 7.73
C GLU A 219 -5.79 -16.27 6.64
N TYR A 220 -5.22 -15.10 6.97
CA TYR A 220 -4.99 -14.00 6.03
C TYR A 220 -4.07 -14.41 4.89
N ALA A 221 -2.92 -15.04 5.20
CA ALA A 221 -1.99 -15.56 4.22
C ALA A 221 -2.62 -16.63 3.31
N GLU A 222 -3.38 -17.56 3.90
CA GLU A 222 -4.07 -18.62 3.15
C GLU A 222 -5.09 -18.03 2.18
N PHE A 223 -5.94 -17.13 2.65
CA PHE A 223 -6.97 -16.48 1.83
C PHE A 223 -6.33 -15.76 0.63
N TRP A 224 -5.37 -14.86 0.88
CA TRP A 224 -4.75 -14.07 -0.18
C TRP A 224 -3.89 -14.91 -1.13
N SER A 225 -3.23 -15.96 -0.64
CA SER A 225 -2.50 -16.88 -1.53
C SER A 225 -3.42 -17.58 -2.52
N ARG A 226 -4.66 -17.90 -2.14
CA ARG A 226 -5.66 -18.48 -3.06
C ARG A 226 -6.17 -17.44 -4.04
N VAL A 227 -6.59 -16.26 -3.56
CA VAL A 227 -7.07 -15.17 -4.42
C VAL A 227 -6.03 -14.79 -5.48
N LEU A 228 -4.78 -14.61 -5.07
CA LEU A 228 -3.71 -14.15 -5.97
C LEU A 228 -3.27 -15.23 -6.97
N ARG A 229 -3.28 -16.51 -6.58
CA ARG A 229 -2.94 -17.61 -7.49
C ARG A 229 -3.93 -17.75 -8.63
N ASP A 230 -5.20 -17.56 -8.32
CA ASP A 230 -6.29 -17.77 -9.27
C ASP A 230 -6.63 -16.52 -10.09
N SER A 231 -5.93 -15.40 -9.88
CA SER A 231 -6.23 -14.13 -10.53
C SER A 231 -5.07 -13.59 -11.38
N ALA A 232 -5.42 -12.77 -12.36
CA ALA A 232 -4.47 -12.03 -13.20
C ALA A 232 -4.02 -10.68 -12.59
N VAL A 233 -4.16 -10.52 -11.27
CA VAL A 233 -3.63 -9.37 -10.53
C VAL A 233 -2.11 -9.38 -10.60
N ASP A 234 -1.49 -8.21 -10.76
CA ASP A 234 -0.03 -8.04 -10.79
C ASP A 234 0.51 -7.37 -9.53
N ILE A 235 -0.24 -6.40 -8.98
CA ILE A 235 0.21 -5.54 -7.89
C ILE A 235 -0.81 -5.58 -6.75
N VAL A 236 -0.33 -5.81 -5.55
CA VAL A 236 -1.10 -5.72 -4.31
C VAL A 236 -0.58 -4.53 -3.51
N ALA A 237 -1.36 -3.45 -3.40
CA ALA A 237 -1.06 -2.29 -2.58
C ALA A 237 -1.75 -2.45 -1.21
N LEU A 238 -1.07 -3.12 -0.27
CA LEU A 238 -1.65 -3.42 1.03
C LEU A 238 -1.84 -2.14 1.85
N GLN A 239 -3.09 -1.86 2.26
CA GLN A 239 -3.41 -0.76 3.16
C GLN A 239 -2.85 -1.02 4.56
N ASP A 240 -2.38 0.04 5.20
CA ASP A 240 -1.94 -0.01 6.58
C ASP A 240 -3.10 0.33 7.56
N ARG A 241 -2.80 0.73 8.78
CA ARG A 241 -3.74 0.95 9.88
C ARG A 241 -4.26 2.39 10.01
N GLY A 242 -4.37 3.16 8.94
CA GLY A 242 -4.73 4.59 9.03
C GLY A 242 -6.15 4.84 9.51
N GLU A 243 -7.11 4.08 9.02
CA GLU A 243 -8.52 4.36 9.24
C GLU A 243 -8.95 4.13 10.70
N HIS A 244 -9.45 2.96 11.02
CA HIS A 244 -10.12 2.73 12.31
C HIS A 244 -9.24 2.01 13.33
N LEU A 245 -8.06 1.55 12.93
CA LEU A 245 -7.13 0.82 13.79
C LEU A 245 -5.84 1.60 14.05
N SER A 246 -5.91 2.93 14.03
CA SER A 246 -4.77 3.85 14.16
C SER A 246 -4.02 3.74 15.50
N TYR A 247 -4.60 3.11 16.51
CA TYR A 247 -3.98 2.87 17.81
C TYR A 247 -3.12 1.59 17.86
N TYR A 248 -3.21 0.71 16.88
CA TYR A 248 -2.32 -0.46 16.84
C TYR A 248 -0.89 -0.06 16.46
N THR A 249 0.07 -0.80 17.03
CA THR A 249 1.51 -0.58 16.80
C THR A 249 2.00 -1.23 15.50
N ASP A 250 3.22 -0.90 15.10
CA ASP A 250 3.92 -1.54 13.98
C ASP A 250 4.12 -3.04 14.23
N GLU A 251 4.45 -3.43 15.46
CA GLU A 251 4.66 -4.82 15.87
C GLU A 251 3.38 -5.65 15.76
N GLU A 252 2.23 -5.10 16.13
CA GLU A 252 0.93 -5.78 16.02
C GLU A 252 0.49 -5.94 14.57
N CYS A 253 0.82 -4.99 13.70
CA CYS A 253 0.49 -5.03 12.27
C CYS A 253 1.49 -5.84 11.42
N ALA A 254 2.73 -5.99 11.89
CA ALA A 254 3.81 -6.68 11.19
C ALA A 254 3.46 -8.09 10.68
N PRO A 255 2.75 -8.95 11.44
CA PRO A 255 2.37 -10.28 10.98
C PRO A 255 1.50 -10.28 9.72
N PHE A 256 0.64 -9.27 9.52
CA PHE A 256 -0.23 -9.17 8.34
C PHE A 256 0.57 -8.73 7.10
N PHE A 257 1.49 -7.77 7.25
CA PHE A 257 2.42 -7.41 6.17
C PHE A 257 3.31 -8.57 5.76
N ALA A 258 3.83 -9.33 6.73
CA ALA A 258 4.60 -10.54 6.46
C ALA A 258 3.76 -11.63 5.78
N ALA A 259 2.49 -11.78 6.16
CA ALA A 259 1.54 -12.70 5.55
C ALA A 259 1.27 -12.35 4.08
N MET A 260 0.97 -11.08 3.79
CA MET A 260 0.75 -10.64 2.41
C MET A 260 2.02 -10.75 1.57
N LYS A 261 3.18 -10.41 2.14
CA LYS A 261 4.47 -10.59 1.44
C LYS A 261 4.68 -12.04 1.02
N ARG A 262 4.44 -13.00 1.93
CA ARG A 262 4.52 -14.43 1.58
C ARG A 262 3.53 -14.84 0.49
N ALA A 263 2.30 -14.34 0.55
CA ALA A 263 1.28 -14.62 -0.46
C ALA A 263 1.70 -14.07 -1.84
N CYS A 264 2.22 -12.86 -1.89
CA CYS A 264 2.73 -12.25 -3.12
C CYS A 264 3.94 -13.02 -3.68
N ASP A 265 4.94 -13.33 -2.82
CA ASP A 265 6.13 -14.07 -3.23
C ASP A 265 5.79 -15.45 -3.79
N ALA A 266 4.87 -16.18 -3.12
CA ALA A 266 4.43 -17.51 -3.53
C ALA A 266 3.63 -17.52 -4.86
N THR A 267 3.11 -16.37 -5.28
CA THR A 267 2.28 -16.23 -6.49
C THR A 267 2.91 -15.35 -7.56
N GLY A 268 4.13 -14.86 -7.35
CA GLY A 268 4.87 -14.01 -8.28
C GLY A 268 4.24 -12.62 -8.46
N LYS A 269 3.53 -12.10 -7.44
CA LYS A 269 2.92 -10.78 -7.46
C LYS A 269 3.79 -9.74 -6.79
N HIS A 270 3.64 -8.47 -7.19
CA HIS A 270 4.36 -7.36 -6.57
C HIS A 270 3.60 -6.84 -5.36
N LEU A 271 4.25 -6.82 -4.20
CA LEU A 271 3.72 -6.13 -3.03
C LEU A 271 4.14 -4.66 -3.06
N TRP A 272 3.16 -3.77 -2.96
CA TRP A 272 3.30 -2.36 -2.60
C TRP A 272 2.61 -2.13 -1.25
N ALA A 273 2.91 -1.02 -0.59
CA ALA A 273 2.11 -0.56 0.54
C ALA A 273 1.18 0.57 0.09
N ASN A 274 -0.03 0.61 0.62
CA ASN A 274 -0.88 1.79 0.57
C ASN A 274 -0.87 2.42 1.97
N VAL A 275 0.03 3.40 2.15
CA VAL A 275 0.27 4.04 3.45
C VAL A 275 -0.74 5.17 3.63
N GLU A 276 -1.64 5.00 4.57
CA GLU A 276 -2.71 5.96 4.78
C GLU A 276 -2.23 7.26 5.43
N THR A 277 -2.65 8.37 4.85
CA THR A 277 -2.34 9.74 5.31
C THR A 277 -3.48 10.39 6.09
N GLY A 278 -4.59 9.67 6.24
CA GLY A 278 -5.68 9.97 7.16
C GLY A 278 -5.75 8.96 8.30
N GLU A 279 -6.15 9.39 9.47
CA GLU A 279 -6.37 8.53 10.63
C GLU A 279 -7.50 9.03 11.53
N LEU A 280 -8.15 8.11 12.26
CA LEU A 280 -9.02 8.49 13.35
C LEU A 280 -8.19 8.94 14.57
N ALA A 281 -8.60 10.04 15.20
CA ALA A 281 -7.97 10.56 16.42
C ALA A 281 -8.44 9.75 17.65
N VAL A 282 -8.04 8.48 17.69
CA VAL A 282 -8.27 7.55 18.80
C VAL A 282 -6.92 7.00 19.28
N ASN A 283 -6.79 6.82 20.60
CA ASN A 283 -5.53 6.47 21.22
C ASN A 283 -5.49 5.05 21.78
N SER A 284 -6.65 4.40 21.88
CA SER A 284 -6.76 3.04 22.41
C SER A 284 -8.12 2.43 22.07
N PRO A 285 -8.28 1.10 22.21
CA PRO A 285 -9.56 0.41 22.12
C PRO A 285 -10.64 1.03 23.04
N ALA A 286 -10.28 1.33 24.29
CA ALA A 286 -11.20 1.96 25.23
C ALA A 286 -11.66 3.35 24.79
N ASP A 287 -10.75 4.16 24.24
CA ASP A 287 -11.05 5.48 23.68
C ASP A 287 -11.98 5.38 22.48
N TYR A 288 -11.78 4.39 21.60
CA TYR A 288 -12.66 4.10 20.46
C TYR A 288 -14.08 3.76 20.94
N ILE A 289 -14.21 2.81 21.87
CA ILE A 289 -15.49 2.39 22.42
C ILE A 289 -16.21 3.55 23.13
N ALA A 290 -15.49 4.36 23.89
CA ALA A 290 -16.06 5.51 24.57
C ALA A 290 -16.61 6.57 23.60
N LYS A 291 -15.97 6.78 22.44
CA LYS A 291 -16.40 7.75 21.44
C LYS A 291 -17.52 7.23 20.55
N PHE A 292 -17.45 5.97 20.14
CA PHE A 292 -18.29 5.45 19.07
C PHE A 292 -19.17 4.26 19.47
N GLY A 293 -18.87 3.58 20.57
CA GLY A 293 -19.47 2.31 20.94
C GLY A 293 -18.88 1.14 20.14
N HIS A 294 -19.37 -0.05 20.47
CA HIS A 294 -19.06 -1.25 19.69
C HIS A 294 -19.78 -1.25 18.33
N LYS A 295 -19.21 -1.97 17.35
CA LYS A 295 -19.81 -2.19 16.01
C LYS A 295 -19.97 -0.92 15.16
N THR A 296 -19.22 0.14 15.47
CA THR A 296 -19.24 1.34 14.65
C THR A 296 -18.39 1.10 13.42
N HIS A 297 -18.99 1.29 12.23
CA HIS A 297 -18.26 1.21 10.98
C HIS A 297 -17.44 2.48 10.75
N VAL A 298 -16.29 2.36 10.10
CA VAL A 298 -15.38 3.48 9.78
C VAL A 298 -16.06 4.62 9.02
N ASN A 299 -17.05 4.29 8.18
CA ASN A 299 -17.86 5.26 7.44
C ASN A 299 -19.04 5.82 8.24
N ASP A 300 -19.18 5.51 9.53
CA ASP A 300 -20.21 6.08 10.37
C ASP A 300 -20.02 7.62 10.45
N PRO A 301 -21.07 8.42 10.20
CA PRO A 301 -20.97 9.88 10.26
C PRO A 301 -20.41 10.41 11.58
N ARG A 302 -20.58 9.68 12.68
CA ARG A 302 -20.03 10.04 13.99
C ARG A 302 -18.51 10.05 14.03
N THR A 303 -17.84 9.31 13.14
CA THR A 303 -16.37 9.28 13.06
C THR A 303 -15.79 10.50 12.34
N GLN A 304 -16.57 11.14 11.47
CA GLN A 304 -16.11 12.23 10.61
C GLN A 304 -15.40 13.38 11.32
N PRO A 305 -15.85 13.87 12.50
CA PRO A 305 -15.18 14.94 13.22
C PRO A 305 -13.80 14.54 13.76
N TYR A 306 -13.53 13.24 13.86
CA TYR A 306 -12.29 12.69 14.44
C TYR A 306 -11.23 12.31 13.40
N TRP A 307 -11.53 12.46 12.11
CA TRP A 307 -10.54 12.25 11.07
C TRP A 307 -9.55 13.40 11.01
N ARG A 308 -8.27 13.06 10.98
CA ARG A 308 -7.17 14.02 10.85
C ARG A 308 -6.10 13.50 9.89
N GLY A 309 -5.31 14.44 9.33
CA GLY A 309 -4.13 14.10 8.56
C GLY A 309 -2.99 13.60 9.46
N VAL A 310 -2.21 12.68 8.96
CA VAL A 310 -1.00 12.14 9.59
C VAL A 310 0.13 13.16 9.46
N SER A 311 0.92 13.40 10.52
CA SER A 311 2.10 14.28 10.45
C SER A 311 3.20 13.71 9.52
N GLY A 312 4.08 14.59 9.02
CA GLY A 312 5.23 14.18 8.20
C GLY A 312 6.14 13.19 8.91
N GLU A 313 6.35 13.36 10.22
CA GLU A 313 7.14 12.43 11.04
C GLU A 313 6.48 11.04 11.11
N LYS A 314 5.16 10.98 11.34
CA LYS A 314 4.42 9.71 11.38
C LYS A 314 4.41 9.04 10.00
N LEU A 315 4.26 9.80 8.91
CA LEU A 315 4.40 9.26 7.56
C LEU A 315 5.77 8.63 7.35
N ALA A 316 6.83 9.33 7.73
CA ALA A 316 8.19 8.81 7.62
C ALA A 316 8.38 7.51 8.44
N ALA A 317 7.78 7.42 9.63
CA ALA A 317 7.79 6.19 10.45
C ALA A 317 7.07 5.05 9.75
N LYS A 318 5.86 5.28 9.23
CA LYS A 318 5.11 4.31 8.43
C LYS A 318 5.89 3.82 7.21
N LEU A 319 6.55 4.72 6.47
CA LEU A 319 7.39 4.35 5.31
C LEU A 319 8.63 3.53 5.71
N ARG A 320 9.22 3.78 6.88
CA ARG A 320 10.30 2.93 7.44
C ARG A 320 9.78 1.54 7.79
N PHE A 321 8.62 1.46 8.45
CA PHE A 321 7.99 0.19 8.80
C PHE A 321 7.72 -0.68 7.56
N VAL A 322 6.99 -0.14 6.57
CA VAL A 322 6.63 -0.93 5.38
C VAL A 322 7.84 -1.29 4.52
N ARG A 323 8.96 -0.57 4.65
CA ARG A 323 10.22 -0.86 3.92
C ARG A 323 10.77 -2.26 4.18
N ALA A 324 10.47 -2.84 5.33
CA ALA A 324 10.85 -4.22 5.65
C ALA A 324 10.19 -5.25 4.70
N TYR A 325 9.05 -4.91 4.11
CA TYR A 325 8.25 -5.80 3.28
C TYR A 325 8.27 -5.40 1.81
N THR A 326 8.30 -4.11 1.51
CA THR A 326 8.31 -3.58 0.14
C THR A 326 9.08 -2.26 0.04
N PRO A 327 9.81 -2.04 -1.06
CA PRO A 327 10.47 -0.75 -1.31
C PRO A 327 9.51 0.34 -1.82
N THR A 328 8.27 -0.01 -2.16
CA THR A 328 7.35 0.85 -2.91
C THR A 328 6.07 1.09 -2.13
N ALA A 329 5.65 2.35 -2.05
CA ALA A 329 4.40 2.75 -1.43
C ALA A 329 3.62 3.74 -2.31
N ILE A 330 2.31 3.67 -2.21
CA ILE A 330 1.36 4.72 -2.59
C ILE A 330 0.62 5.16 -1.34
N THR A 331 -0.23 6.16 -1.43
CA THR A 331 -1.02 6.62 -0.28
C THR A 331 -2.48 6.87 -0.64
N TRP A 332 -3.35 6.55 0.29
CA TRP A 332 -4.72 7.05 0.35
C TRP A 332 -4.80 8.30 1.26
N GLY A 333 -5.80 9.13 1.02
CA GLY A 333 -6.07 10.31 1.85
C GLY A 333 -5.30 11.58 1.45
N TYR A 334 -4.48 11.53 0.41
CA TYR A 334 -3.78 12.73 -0.09
C TYR A 334 -4.75 13.87 -0.39
N ARG A 335 -5.82 13.59 -1.15
CA ARG A 335 -6.82 14.57 -1.56
C ARG A 335 -7.54 15.21 -0.37
N GLU A 336 -7.85 14.42 0.63
CA GLU A 336 -8.66 14.80 1.79
C GLU A 336 -7.85 15.55 2.86
N PHE A 337 -6.57 15.16 3.06
CA PHE A 337 -5.81 15.59 4.22
C PHE A 337 -4.54 16.38 3.88
N ILE A 338 -3.92 16.15 2.73
CA ILE A 338 -2.55 16.60 2.45
C ILE A 338 -2.49 17.68 1.37
N ARG A 339 -3.31 17.61 0.32
CA ARG A 339 -3.23 18.56 -0.78
C ARG A 339 -3.32 20.01 -0.30
N PRO A 340 -2.61 20.97 -0.92
CA PRO A 340 -2.58 22.36 -0.46
C PRO A 340 -3.95 23.02 -0.35
N ALA A 341 -4.91 22.61 -1.19
CA ALA A 341 -6.26 23.18 -1.24
C ALA A 341 -7.29 22.44 -0.37
N SER A 342 -6.92 21.44 0.43
CA SER A 342 -7.89 20.73 1.27
C SER A 342 -8.30 21.60 2.46
N GLY A 343 -9.60 21.60 2.78
CA GLY A 343 -10.16 22.39 3.89
C GLY A 343 -9.79 21.91 5.30
N ARG A 344 -8.97 20.87 5.46
CA ARG A 344 -8.63 20.25 6.75
C ARG A 344 -7.22 20.61 7.26
N GLY A 345 -6.74 21.82 6.99
CA GLY A 345 -5.47 22.32 7.52
C GLY A 345 -4.21 21.79 6.83
N SER A 346 -4.33 21.35 5.62
CA SER A 346 -3.38 20.55 4.91
C SER A 346 -2.17 21.25 4.32
N THR A 347 -2.15 22.57 4.19
CA THR A 347 -0.98 23.28 3.63
C THR A 347 0.27 23.02 4.48
N ASN A 348 0.16 23.06 5.80
CA ASN A 348 1.28 22.73 6.68
C ASN A 348 1.70 21.26 6.51
N LEU A 349 0.73 20.32 6.47
CA LEU A 349 1.02 18.91 6.27
C LEU A 349 1.67 18.65 4.92
N TYR A 350 1.25 19.35 3.86
CA TYR A 350 1.89 19.25 2.55
C TYR A 350 3.38 19.62 2.62
N HIS A 351 3.72 20.72 3.31
CA HIS A 351 5.12 21.14 3.50
C HIS A 351 5.90 20.17 4.41
N GLU A 352 5.27 19.64 5.46
CA GLU A 352 5.88 18.59 6.28
C GLU A 352 6.21 17.36 5.41
N TYR A 353 5.32 16.98 4.50
CA TYR A 353 5.54 15.84 3.59
C TYR A 353 6.65 16.14 2.59
N GLN A 354 6.72 17.35 2.05
CA GLN A 354 7.88 17.76 1.24
C GLN A 354 9.17 17.57 2.01
N GLY A 355 9.22 18.03 3.26
CA GLY A 355 10.38 17.84 4.15
C GLY A 355 10.69 16.36 4.40
N ALA A 356 9.68 15.56 4.72
CA ALA A 356 9.84 14.15 5.06
C ALA A 356 10.27 13.27 3.87
N LEU A 357 9.82 13.60 2.65
CA LEU A 357 10.07 12.81 1.43
C LEU A 357 11.31 13.25 0.64
N ILE A 358 11.72 14.52 0.78
CA ILE A 358 12.79 15.14 -0.02
C ILE A 358 14.10 15.23 0.76
N GLN A 359 14.13 14.93 2.06
CA GLN A 359 15.37 15.02 2.85
C GLN A 359 16.50 14.22 2.18
N PRO A 360 17.63 14.85 1.86
CA PRO A 360 18.83 14.12 1.48
C PRO A 360 19.24 13.24 2.67
N HIS A 361 19.63 12.00 2.37
CA HIS A 361 20.28 11.16 3.39
C HIS A 361 21.35 11.99 4.11
N PRO A 362 21.44 11.96 5.44
CA PRO A 362 22.52 12.63 6.13
C PRO A 362 23.82 12.08 5.54
N VAL A 363 24.50 12.92 4.78
CA VAL A 363 25.88 12.66 4.37
C VAL A 363 26.66 12.70 5.69
N PHE A 364 27.25 11.58 6.07
CA PHE A 364 28.18 11.53 7.18
C PHE A 364 29.21 12.64 6.98
N GLN A 365 29.10 13.74 7.70
CA GLN A 365 30.24 14.62 7.90
C GLN A 365 31.23 13.81 8.73
N SER A 366 32.26 13.27 8.05
CA SER A 366 33.43 12.74 8.74
C SER A 366 34.06 13.89 9.51
N THR A 367 33.80 13.93 10.82
CA THR A 367 34.63 14.75 11.74
C THR A 367 36.06 14.30 11.57
N LYS A 368 36.89 15.22 11.01
CA LYS A 368 38.32 15.10 10.97
C LYS A 368 38.89 15.19 12.37
#